data_b9f56d2ad17042a88b6e32929fc4c9fa
#
_entry.id   b9f56d2ad17042a88b6e32929fc4c9fa
#
_cell.length_a   1.000
_cell.length_b   1.000
_cell.length_c   1.000
_cell.angle_alpha   90.00
_cell.angle_beta   90.00
_cell.angle_gamma   90.00
#
_symmetry.space_group_name_H-M   'P 1'
#
loop_
_entity.id
_entity.type
_entity.pdbx_description
1 polymer ?
#
loop_
_entity_poly.entity_id
_entity_poly.type
_entity_poly.pdbx_seq_one_letter_code
_entity_poly.pdbx_strand_id
1 'polypeptide(L)'
;MFHLFDLYTQKLAGKKYFIWYFTFIIFLTILFFSFPPFYSKITSSTWDAIFYQIAHPFKQIESNDLSHESKLTFRLFPVFVGKVFLFNKFAFLVFQYILGLLSIRFVLEILIKKLENITFAFLLTLAYGFLYVGKVSFIEMRGIFDGVAIFLLILPFRIKHPLVVFFSIFFAAWTDERGLIASSFIFIYFLYSYLKEKSFHTNKVLYSIILSWFLYFLSRVFLSYFYGLETNAGGINFKTLALNLELAPLSLFGGLEGFWVLFFMAFVFKKTKIGLIDYLAIFSTSIVLFVSFMVYDVSRSLAYLFPVVFLALQIIIDTDKKMITNKLIWILFWLSFLYPAYCIAGIKTNWSKPFIIEYIFQFFTNS
;
A
#
# COMPACT_ATOMS: atom_id res chain seq x y z
N MET A 1 18.51 -2.95 26.43
CA MET A 1 17.93 -2.06 25.43
C MET A 1 16.41 -2.22 25.31
N PHE A 2 15.85 -3.44 25.12
CA PHE A 2 14.40 -3.68 24.98
C PHE A 2 13.57 -3.17 26.15
N HIS A 3 13.97 -3.44 27.37
CA HIS A 3 13.23 -3.02 28.57
C HIS A 3 13.17 -1.50 28.71
N LEU A 4 14.25 -0.79 28.44
CA LEU A 4 14.27 0.67 28.47
C LEU A 4 13.38 1.29 27.38
N PHE A 5 13.41 0.70 26.17
CA PHE A 5 12.54 1.14 25.09
C PHE A 5 11.05 0.93 25.38
N ASP A 6 10.71 -0.23 25.98
CA ASP A 6 9.34 -0.54 26.41
C ASP A 6 8.87 0.43 27.50
N LEU A 7 9.66 0.67 28.53
CA LEU A 7 9.35 1.63 29.58
C LEU A 7 9.12 3.05 29.01
N TYR A 8 9.95 3.47 28.05
CA TYR A 8 9.80 4.78 27.44
C TYR A 8 8.52 4.89 26.60
N THR A 9 8.22 3.87 25.79
CA THR A 9 6.99 3.86 24.99
C THR A 9 5.73 3.82 25.85
N GLN A 10 5.72 3.05 26.92
CA GLN A 10 4.60 3.03 27.88
C GLN A 10 4.42 4.36 28.60
N LYS A 11 5.52 5.02 29.00
CA LYS A 11 5.46 6.38 29.61
C LYS A 11 4.87 7.40 28.66
N LEU A 12 5.20 7.33 27.38
CA LEU A 12 4.64 8.21 26.36
C LEU A 12 3.15 7.91 26.09
N ALA A 13 2.76 6.66 26.14
CA ALA A 13 1.39 6.21 25.93
C ALA A 13 0.39 6.76 26.98
N GLY A 14 0.85 7.11 28.16
CA GLY A 14 0.02 7.79 29.17
C GLY A 14 -0.38 9.23 28.82
N LYS A 15 0.17 9.82 27.75
CA LYS A 15 -0.16 11.19 27.33
C LYS A 15 -1.39 11.22 26.41
N LYS A 16 -2.26 12.23 26.57
CA LYS A 16 -3.53 12.40 25.81
C LYS A 16 -3.38 12.28 24.28
N TYR A 17 -2.26 12.72 23.72
CA TYR A 17 -2.04 12.76 22.27
C TYR A 17 -0.96 11.78 21.79
N PHE A 18 -0.70 10.70 22.53
CA PHE A 18 0.41 9.78 22.24
C PHE A 18 0.36 9.17 20.82
N ILE A 19 -0.83 8.89 20.29
CA ILE A 19 -0.99 8.34 18.94
C ILE A 19 -0.43 9.30 17.88
N TRP A 20 -0.76 10.60 17.98
CA TRP A 20 -0.22 11.61 17.08
C TRP A 20 1.29 11.78 17.25
N TYR A 21 1.77 11.76 18.50
CA TYR A 21 3.19 11.86 18.80
C TYR A 21 3.97 10.70 18.15
N PHE A 22 3.49 9.47 18.29
CA PHE A 22 4.11 8.32 17.62
C PHE A 22 3.99 8.40 16.10
N THR A 23 2.85 8.85 15.58
CA THR A 23 2.67 9.06 14.13
C THR A 23 3.73 10.02 13.59
N PHE A 24 3.97 11.15 14.28
CA PHE A 24 4.99 12.11 13.85
C PHE A 24 6.41 11.58 13.98
N ILE A 25 6.74 10.84 15.04
CA ILE A 25 8.07 10.20 15.16
C ILE A 25 8.31 9.24 13.98
N ILE A 26 7.32 8.39 13.68
CA ILE A 26 7.41 7.45 12.56
C ILE A 26 7.57 8.21 11.24
N PHE A 27 6.75 9.22 11.00
CA PHE A 27 6.82 10.07 9.81
C PHE A 27 8.20 10.73 9.64
N LEU A 28 8.72 11.35 10.69
CA LEU A 28 10.06 11.97 10.65
C LEU A 28 11.16 10.93 10.41
N THR A 29 11.03 9.74 11.00
CA THR A 29 11.97 8.64 10.76
C THR A 29 11.92 8.17 9.31
N ILE A 30 10.73 8.04 8.72
CA ILE A 30 10.57 7.70 7.30
C ILE A 30 11.23 8.76 6.42
N LEU A 31 10.96 10.04 6.67
CA LEU A 31 11.57 11.12 5.89
C LEU A 31 13.09 11.14 6.00
N PHE A 32 13.63 10.89 7.19
CA PHE A 32 15.06 10.87 7.42
C PHE A 32 15.76 9.74 6.65
N PHE A 33 15.21 8.52 6.67
CA PHE A 33 15.82 7.36 6.03
C PHE A 33 15.41 7.16 4.56
N SER A 34 14.30 7.77 4.13
CA SER A 34 13.76 7.61 2.79
C SER A 34 13.48 8.96 2.15
N PHE A 35 14.43 9.89 2.25
CA PHE A 35 14.29 11.21 1.61
C PHE A 35 13.94 11.05 0.13
N PRO A 36 12.99 11.86 -0.41
CA PRO A 36 12.39 11.60 -1.71
C PRO A 36 13.42 11.51 -2.84
N PRO A 37 13.73 10.33 -3.39
CA PRO A 37 14.63 10.22 -4.52
C PRO A 37 14.04 10.84 -5.79
N PHE A 38 12.75 11.18 -5.77
CA PHE A 38 12.02 11.70 -6.92
C PHE A 38 11.54 13.15 -6.75
N TYR A 39 12.02 13.89 -5.75
CA TYR A 39 11.59 15.28 -5.58
C TYR A 39 11.94 16.15 -6.81
N SER A 40 13.07 15.90 -7.47
CA SER A 40 13.48 16.59 -8.70
C SER A 40 12.56 16.30 -9.90
N LYS A 41 11.73 15.26 -9.83
CA LYS A 41 10.78 14.85 -10.87
C LYS A 41 9.38 15.42 -10.68
N ILE A 42 9.23 16.43 -9.84
CA ILE A 42 7.95 17.16 -9.68
C ILE A 42 7.46 17.80 -10.99
N THR A 43 8.33 17.97 -11.96
CA THR A 43 8.05 18.48 -13.32
C THR A 43 7.89 17.35 -14.35
N SER A 44 7.63 16.10 -13.94
CA SER A 44 7.48 14.99 -14.88
C SER A 44 6.29 15.15 -15.82
N SER A 45 6.39 14.58 -17.03
CA SER A 45 5.33 14.52 -18.04
C SER A 45 4.02 13.88 -17.52
N THR A 46 4.11 13.02 -16.51
CA THR A 46 2.94 12.42 -15.87
C THR A 46 1.98 13.48 -15.32
N TRP A 47 2.49 14.60 -14.78
CA TRP A 47 1.64 15.69 -14.32
C TRP A 47 0.88 16.35 -15.46
N ASP A 48 1.50 16.51 -16.62
CA ASP A 48 0.86 17.11 -17.81
C ASP A 48 -0.29 16.23 -18.29
N ALA A 49 -0.08 14.89 -18.31
CA ALA A 49 -1.13 13.93 -18.62
C ALA A 49 -2.29 13.98 -17.61
N ILE A 50 -1.99 14.13 -16.31
CA ILE A 50 -3.00 14.27 -15.25
C ILE A 50 -3.79 15.56 -15.44
N PHE A 51 -3.14 16.70 -15.68
CA PHE A 51 -3.81 17.98 -15.91
C PHE A 51 -4.66 17.95 -17.18
N TYR A 52 -4.17 17.32 -18.24
CA TYR A 52 -4.98 17.08 -19.43
C TYR A 52 -6.24 16.27 -19.09
N GLN A 53 -6.11 15.19 -18.34
CA GLN A 53 -7.25 14.35 -17.94
C GLN A 53 -8.21 15.07 -16.99
N ILE A 54 -7.71 15.95 -16.09
CA ILE A 54 -8.55 16.76 -15.22
C ILE A 54 -9.40 17.75 -16.07
N ALA A 55 -8.80 18.32 -17.12
CA ALA A 55 -9.53 19.18 -18.06
C ALA A 55 -10.51 18.37 -18.94
N HIS A 56 -10.14 17.14 -19.30
CA HIS A 56 -10.88 16.27 -20.22
C HIS A 56 -11.08 14.86 -19.65
N PRO A 57 -11.88 14.67 -18.58
CA PRO A 57 -11.91 13.42 -17.79
C PRO A 57 -12.38 12.17 -18.56
N PHE A 58 -13.10 12.36 -19.66
CA PHE A 58 -13.65 11.29 -20.49
C PHE A 58 -13.06 11.25 -21.90
N LYS A 59 -11.85 11.81 -22.08
CA LYS A 59 -11.09 11.66 -23.32
C LYS A 59 -9.94 10.67 -23.12
N GLN A 60 -9.71 9.86 -24.15
CA GLN A 60 -8.54 8.98 -24.19
C GLN A 60 -7.27 9.83 -24.15
N ILE A 61 -6.29 9.42 -23.33
CA ILE A 61 -4.96 10.03 -23.34
C ILE A 61 -4.21 9.44 -24.52
N GLU A 62 -3.95 10.26 -25.52
CA GLU A 62 -3.12 9.88 -26.67
C GLU A 62 -1.66 9.80 -26.22
N SER A 63 -1.10 8.62 -26.25
CA SER A 63 0.30 8.38 -25.92
C SER A 63 0.77 7.11 -26.62
N ASN A 64 2.08 6.97 -26.80
CA ASN A 64 2.65 5.74 -27.35
C ASN A 64 2.25 4.53 -26.47
N ASP A 65 1.86 3.43 -27.09
CA ASP A 65 1.26 2.24 -26.48
C ASP A 65 1.97 1.67 -25.24
N LEU A 66 3.23 2.00 -25.04
CA LEU A 66 4.05 1.54 -23.92
C LEU A 66 4.21 2.57 -22.81
N SER A 67 3.68 3.79 -22.97
CA SER A 67 3.90 4.85 -22.00
C SER A 67 3.05 4.67 -20.74
N HIS A 68 3.55 5.22 -19.62
CA HIS A 68 2.82 5.22 -18.34
C HIS A 68 1.53 6.05 -18.46
N GLU A 69 1.55 7.09 -19.27
CA GLU A 69 0.44 8.04 -19.48
C GLU A 69 -0.81 7.34 -20.04
N SER A 70 -0.67 6.37 -20.95
CA SER A 70 -1.82 5.64 -21.53
C SER A 70 -2.69 4.93 -20.47
N LYS A 71 -2.07 4.52 -19.35
CA LYS A 71 -2.75 3.82 -18.25
C LYS A 71 -3.53 4.77 -17.34
N LEU A 72 -3.30 6.08 -17.43
CA LEU A 72 -3.98 7.07 -16.59
C LEU A 72 -5.44 7.26 -16.99
N THR A 73 -5.83 6.91 -18.22
CA THR A 73 -7.18 7.12 -18.77
C THR A 73 -8.30 6.67 -17.82
N PHE A 74 -8.13 5.53 -17.14
CA PHE A 74 -9.11 5.00 -16.17
C PHE A 74 -8.82 5.37 -14.71
N ARG A 75 -7.83 6.20 -14.41
CA ARG A 75 -7.54 6.64 -13.03
C ARG A 75 -8.31 7.89 -12.68
N LEU A 76 -9.64 7.77 -12.63
CA LEU A 76 -10.55 8.91 -12.52
C LEU A 76 -10.66 9.50 -11.12
N PHE A 77 -10.38 8.76 -10.04
CA PHE A 77 -10.48 9.32 -8.70
C PHE A 77 -9.52 10.49 -8.46
N PRO A 78 -8.20 10.40 -8.81
CA PRO A 78 -7.31 11.56 -8.77
C PRO A 78 -7.79 12.73 -9.63
N VAL A 79 -8.44 12.46 -10.76
CA VAL A 79 -8.98 13.49 -11.63
C VAL A 79 -10.09 14.30 -10.94
N PHE A 80 -11.03 13.60 -10.28
CA PHE A 80 -12.10 14.28 -9.54
C PHE A 80 -11.55 15.05 -8.33
N VAL A 81 -10.59 14.47 -7.60
CA VAL A 81 -9.89 15.16 -6.52
C VAL A 81 -9.16 16.41 -7.04
N GLY A 82 -8.53 16.33 -8.23
CA GLY A 82 -7.86 17.46 -8.86
C GLY A 82 -8.78 18.61 -9.19
N LYS A 83 -10.01 18.33 -9.59
CA LYS A 83 -11.03 19.39 -9.80
C LYS A 83 -11.34 20.13 -8.50
N VAL A 84 -11.40 19.42 -7.36
CA VAL A 84 -11.63 20.05 -6.04
C VAL A 84 -10.46 20.95 -5.65
N PHE A 85 -9.22 20.58 -5.97
CA PHE A 85 -8.03 21.40 -5.71
C PHE A 85 -7.70 22.41 -6.81
N LEU A 86 -8.63 22.72 -7.68
CA LEU A 86 -8.50 23.71 -8.76
C LEU A 86 -7.21 23.53 -9.58
N PHE A 87 -6.86 22.30 -9.90
CA PHE A 87 -5.67 21.92 -10.67
C PHE A 87 -4.31 22.27 -10.02
N ASN A 88 -4.28 22.51 -8.72
CA ASN A 88 -3.06 22.89 -8.03
C ASN A 88 -2.25 21.64 -7.65
N LYS A 89 -1.12 21.42 -8.32
CA LYS A 89 -0.17 20.33 -8.07
C LYS A 89 0.28 20.28 -6.61
N PHE A 90 0.61 21.42 -6.03
CA PHE A 90 1.09 21.47 -4.63
C PHE A 90 -0.02 21.06 -3.65
N ALA A 91 -1.24 21.54 -3.84
CA ALA A 91 -2.39 21.13 -3.01
C ALA A 91 -2.63 19.61 -3.11
N PHE A 92 -2.45 19.03 -4.29
CA PHE A 92 -2.52 17.59 -4.48
C PHE A 92 -1.46 16.82 -3.69
N LEU A 93 -0.21 17.30 -3.72
CA LEU A 93 0.88 16.69 -2.94
C LEU A 93 0.63 16.81 -1.44
N VAL A 94 0.17 17.96 -0.96
CA VAL A 94 -0.21 18.15 0.46
C VAL A 94 -1.33 17.18 0.85
N PHE A 95 -2.35 17.01 0.00
CA PHE A 95 -3.41 16.04 0.21
C PHE A 95 -2.84 14.61 0.34
N GLN A 96 -1.95 14.19 -0.57
CA GLN A 96 -1.30 12.89 -0.52
C GLN A 96 -0.49 12.70 0.78
N TYR A 97 0.25 13.73 1.22
CA TYR A 97 0.99 13.72 2.49
C TYR A 97 0.06 13.55 3.70
N ILE A 98 -1.07 14.26 3.73
CA ILE A 98 -2.08 14.11 4.78
C ILE A 98 -2.62 12.69 4.83
N LEU A 99 -2.94 12.10 3.68
CA LEU A 99 -3.39 10.72 3.61
C LEU A 99 -2.31 9.73 4.06
N GLY A 100 -1.04 9.99 3.74
CA GLY A 100 0.10 9.23 4.24
C GLY A 100 0.22 9.26 5.77
N LEU A 101 0.10 10.45 6.39
CA LEU A 101 0.08 10.60 7.84
C LEU A 101 -1.11 9.85 8.47
N LEU A 102 -2.28 9.94 7.87
CA LEU A 102 -3.46 9.20 8.32
C LEU A 102 -3.28 7.68 8.15
N SER A 103 -2.60 7.23 7.10
CA SER A 103 -2.25 5.81 6.91
C SER A 103 -1.39 5.28 8.06
N ILE A 104 -0.30 6.00 8.41
CA ILE A 104 0.56 5.63 9.55
C ILE A 104 -0.27 5.56 10.83
N ARG A 105 -1.08 6.60 11.09
CA ARG A 105 -1.93 6.65 12.27
C ARG A 105 -2.91 5.48 12.32
N PHE A 106 -3.60 5.18 11.22
CA PHE A 106 -4.58 4.09 11.20
C PHE A 106 -3.94 2.72 11.37
N VAL A 107 -2.77 2.49 10.74
CA VAL A 107 -1.99 1.26 10.98
C VAL A 107 -1.63 1.14 12.46
N LEU A 108 -1.14 2.21 13.08
CA LEU A 108 -0.82 2.23 14.51
C LEU A 108 -2.05 1.91 15.37
N GLU A 109 -3.20 2.56 15.13
CA GLU A 109 -4.44 2.33 15.87
C GLU A 109 -4.95 0.89 15.70
N ILE A 110 -4.89 0.34 14.49
CA ILE A 110 -5.27 -1.06 14.19
C ILE A 110 -4.36 -2.03 14.98
N LEU A 111 -3.05 -1.79 14.95
CA LEU A 111 -2.08 -2.65 15.63
C LEU A 111 -2.19 -2.55 17.15
N ILE A 112 -2.39 -1.36 17.72
CA ILE A 112 -2.64 -1.21 19.17
C ILE A 112 -3.86 -2.03 19.59
N LYS A 113 -4.95 -1.91 18.83
CA LYS A 113 -6.20 -2.64 19.14
C LYS A 113 -6.05 -4.16 19.03
N LYS A 114 -5.26 -4.65 18.06
CA LYS A 114 -5.06 -6.09 17.84
C LYS A 114 -4.07 -6.72 18.78
N LEU A 115 -2.95 -6.04 19.02
CA LEU A 115 -1.84 -6.59 19.80
C LEU A 115 -2.01 -6.33 21.29
N GLU A 116 -2.75 -5.29 21.68
CA GLU A 116 -2.88 -4.83 23.08
C GLU A 116 -1.51 -4.52 23.74
N ASN A 117 -0.52 -4.24 22.89
CA ASN A 117 0.84 -3.88 23.27
C ASN A 117 1.31 -2.70 22.40
N ILE A 118 1.53 -1.57 23.04
CA ILE A 118 1.85 -0.31 22.36
C ILE A 118 3.24 -0.35 21.74
N THR A 119 4.20 -0.97 22.42
CA THR A 119 5.58 -1.12 21.94
C THR A 119 5.61 -1.96 20.65
N PHE A 120 4.89 -3.08 20.64
CA PHE A 120 4.78 -3.93 19.45
C PHE A 120 4.11 -3.18 18.30
N ALA A 121 3.00 -2.49 18.59
CA ALA A 121 2.28 -1.69 17.60
C ALA A 121 3.17 -0.59 17.01
N PHE A 122 3.93 0.12 17.85
CA PHE A 122 4.86 1.16 17.41
C PHE A 122 5.95 0.58 16.49
N LEU A 123 6.62 -0.49 16.89
CA LEU A 123 7.70 -1.12 16.10
C LEU A 123 7.19 -1.66 14.76
N LEU A 124 6.02 -2.32 14.74
CA LEU A 124 5.44 -2.80 13.49
C LEU A 124 4.95 -1.65 12.60
N THR A 125 4.44 -0.55 13.17
CA THR A 125 4.08 0.61 12.37
C THR A 125 5.32 1.30 11.81
N LEU A 126 6.41 1.31 12.57
CA LEU A 126 7.70 1.83 12.08
C LEU A 126 8.26 0.93 10.95
N ALA A 127 8.18 -0.40 11.10
CA ALA A 127 8.51 -1.35 10.04
C ALA A 127 7.64 -1.13 8.79
N TYR A 128 6.32 -0.96 8.95
CA TYR A 128 5.42 -0.56 7.86
C TYR A 128 5.91 0.71 7.14
N GLY A 129 6.39 1.69 7.89
CA GLY A 129 6.90 2.95 7.34
C GLY A 129 8.12 2.78 6.42
N PHE A 130 8.91 1.73 6.60
CA PHE A 130 10.05 1.42 5.73
C PHE A 130 9.65 0.68 4.46
N LEU A 131 8.51 -0.01 4.42
CA LEU A 131 7.98 -0.59 3.20
C LEU A 131 7.62 0.49 2.17
N TYR A 132 7.55 0.10 0.90
CA TYR A 132 7.06 0.99 -0.15
C TYR A 132 5.69 1.58 0.21
N VAL A 133 4.75 0.77 0.72
CA VAL A 133 3.40 1.21 1.10
C VAL A 133 3.38 2.31 2.14
N GLY A 134 4.31 2.30 3.10
CA GLY A 134 4.36 3.28 4.19
C GLY A 134 4.99 4.61 3.77
N LYS A 135 5.93 4.57 2.83
CA LYS A 135 6.71 5.75 2.41
C LYS A 135 6.23 6.40 1.12
N VAL A 136 5.48 5.69 0.26
CA VAL A 136 5.11 6.18 -1.08
C VAL A 136 4.39 7.52 -1.08
N SER A 137 3.52 7.77 -0.10
CA SER A 137 2.81 9.04 0.03
C SER A 137 3.73 10.25 0.22
N PHE A 138 4.93 10.06 0.72
CA PHE A 138 5.88 11.12 1.07
C PHE A 138 6.98 11.33 0.05
N ILE A 139 7.36 10.28 -0.67
CA ILE A 139 8.52 10.29 -1.55
C ILE A 139 8.15 10.27 -3.03
N GLU A 140 6.91 9.96 -3.38
CA GLU A 140 6.44 9.92 -4.75
C GLU A 140 5.80 11.25 -5.16
N MET A 141 6.54 12.02 -5.96
CA MET A 141 6.13 13.37 -6.40
C MET A 141 5.84 13.47 -7.90
N ARG A 142 5.89 12.36 -8.63
CA ARG A 142 5.75 12.32 -10.08
C ARG A 142 4.30 12.39 -10.59
N GLY A 143 3.30 12.52 -9.72
CA GLY A 143 1.88 12.42 -10.10
C GLY A 143 1.39 10.97 -10.12
N ILE A 144 2.00 10.12 -9.28
CA ILE A 144 1.60 8.73 -9.07
C ILE A 144 0.89 8.64 -7.73
N PHE A 145 -0.36 8.19 -7.73
CA PHE A 145 -1.24 8.24 -6.56
C PHE A 145 -1.36 6.92 -5.80
N ASP A 146 -0.33 6.07 -5.84
CA ASP A 146 -0.31 4.81 -5.09
C ASP A 146 -0.57 5.04 -3.58
N GLY A 147 -0.03 6.11 -3.01
CA GLY A 147 -0.27 6.47 -1.61
C GLY A 147 -1.76 6.71 -1.28
N VAL A 148 -2.50 7.28 -2.22
CA VAL A 148 -3.95 7.48 -2.09
C VAL A 148 -4.69 6.15 -2.15
N ALA A 149 -4.36 5.28 -3.10
CA ALA A 149 -4.96 3.94 -3.22
C ALA A 149 -4.68 3.10 -1.98
N ILE A 150 -3.44 3.13 -1.46
CA ILE A 150 -3.03 2.41 -0.26
C ILE A 150 -3.79 2.91 0.98
N PHE A 151 -3.93 4.23 1.16
CA PHE A 151 -4.75 4.78 2.24
C PHE A 151 -6.18 4.24 2.19
N LEU A 152 -6.79 4.26 1.00
CA LEU A 152 -8.14 3.75 0.79
C LEU A 152 -8.25 2.25 1.07
N LEU A 153 -7.21 1.45 0.79
CA LEU A 153 -7.18 0.02 1.12
C LEU A 153 -6.96 -0.26 2.62
N ILE A 154 -6.35 0.67 3.38
CA ILE A 154 -6.18 0.54 4.84
C ILE A 154 -7.46 0.92 5.59
N LEU A 155 -8.22 1.88 5.06
CA LEU A 155 -9.39 2.45 5.71
C LEU A 155 -10.44 1.41 6.17
N PRO A 156 -10.78 0.33 5.41
CA PRO A 156 -11.70 -0.73 5.82
C PRO A 156 -11.32 -1.46 7.12
N PHE A 157 -10.03 -1.61 7.39
CA PHE A 157 -9.56 -2.26 8.61
C PHE A 157 -9.76 -1.40 9.86
N ARG A 158 -9.80 -0.07 9.69
CA ARG A 158 -10.02 0.90 10.77
C ARG A 158 -11.50 1.23 10.95
N ILE A 159 -12.22 1.42 9.86
CA ILE A 159 -13.64 1.83 9.84
C ILE A 159 -14.43 0.76 9.08
N LYS A 160 -15.06 -0.15 9.85
CA LYS A 160 -15.79 -1.30 9.31
C LYS A 160 -17.23 -0.96 8.89
N HIS A 161 -17.54 0.32 8.63
CA HIS A 161 -18.87 0.73 8.19
C HIS A 161 -19.08 0.37 6.71
N PRO A 162 -20.20 -0.30 6.31
CA PRO A 162 -20.41 -0.78 4.94
C PRO A 162 -20.22 0.28 3.85
N LEU A 163 -20.75 1.50 4.04
CA LEU A 163 -20.58 2.59 3.07
C LEU A 163 -19.12 3.05 2.96
N VAL A 164 -18.39 3.13 4.08
CA VAL A 164 -16.97 3.50 4.06
C VAL A 164 -16.17 2.45 3.32
N VAL A 165 -16.43 1.17 3.56
CA VAL A 165 -15.77 0.06 2.87
C VAL A 165 -16.09 0.09 1.38
N PHE A 166 -17.36 0.29 1.02
CA PHE A 166 -17.79 0.43 -0.37
C PHE A 166 -16.99 1.53 -1.11
N PHE A 167 -17.04 2.76 -0.60
CA PHE A 167 -16.40 3.89 -1.26
C PHE A 167 -14.87 3.78 -1.26
N SER A 168 -14.28 3.25 -0.20
CA SER A 168 -12.82 3.09 -0.14
C SER A 168 -12.33 2.10 -1.20
N ILE A 169 -12.97 0.96 -1.39
CA ILE A 169 -12.58 -0.01 -2.42
C ILE A 169 -12.88 0.54 -3.82
N PHE A 170 -14.04 1.14 -4.01
CA PHE A 170 -14.43 1.73 -5.29
C PHE A 170 -13.43 2.81 -5.73
N PHE A 171 -13.09 3.74 -4.85
CA PHE A 171 -12.14 4.80 -5.18
C PHE A 171 -10.68 4.30 -5.24
N ALA A 172 -10.30 3.27 -4.47
CA ALA A 172 -9.00 2.65 -4.64
C ALA A 172 -8.82 2.05 -6.04
N ALA A 173 -9.85 1.37 -6.56
CA ALA A 173 -9.85 0.80 -7.91
C ALA A 173 -9.81 1.89 -9.00
N TRP A 174 -10.47 3.04 -8.80
CA TRP A 174 -10.41 4.21 -9.69
C TRP A 174 -9.15 5.06 -9.51
N THR A 175 -8.35 4.80 -8.48
CA THR A 175 -7.02 5.41 -8.32
C THR A 175 -5.96 4.56 -9.01
N ASP A 176 -6.03 3.25 -8.85
CA ASP A 176 -5.13 2.28 -9.49
C ASP A 176 -5.84 0.92 -9.56
N GLU A 177 -5.83 0.26 -10.72
CA GLU A 177 -6.50 -1.02 -10.95
C GLU A 177 -6.00 -2.14 -10.03
N ARG A 178 -4.75 -2.05 -9.58
CA ARG A 178 -4.18 -2.98 -8.59
C ARG A 178 -4.90 -2.91 -7.25
N GLY A 179 -5.50 -1.75 -6.93
CA GLY A 179 -6.36 -1.58 -5.76
C GLY A 179 -7.57 -2.52 -5.77
N LEU A 180 -8.14 -2.81 -6.95
CA LEU A 180 -9.21 -3.78 -7.09
C LEU A 180 -8.73 -5.19 -6.70
N ILE A 181 -7.57 -5.62 -7.23
CA ILE A 181 -7.00 -6.94 -6.92
C ILE A 181 -6.65 -7.04 -5.42
N ALA A 182 -6.02 -6.00 -4.86
CA ALA A 182 -5.69 -5.93 -3.44
C ALA A 182 -6.92 -5.99 -2.52
N SER A 183 -8.08 -5.51 -2.98
CA SER A 183 -9.33 -5.56 -2.21
C SER A 183 -9.84 -6.98 -1.97
N SER A 184 -9.34 -8.00 -2.72
CA SER A 184 -9.62 -9.41 -2.44
C SER A 184 -9.14 -9.82 -1.03
N PHE A 185 -8.01 -9.29 -0.55
CA PHE A 185 -7.54 -9.55 0.81
C PHE A 185 -8.46 -8.93 1.87
N ILE A 186 -9.06 -7.78 1.57
CA ILE A 186 -10.06 -7.14 2.44
C ILE A 186 -11.32 -8.01 2.48
N PHE A 187 -11.77 -8.53 1.33
CA PHE A 187 -12.88 -9.45 1.27
C PHE A 187 -12.60 -10.71 2.09
N ILE A 188 -11.42 -11.35 1.92
CA ILE A 188 -11.04 -12.56 2.65
C ILE A 188 -10.94 -12.28 4.16
N TYR A 189 -10.45 -11.11 4.57
CA TYR A 189 -10.42 -10.69 5.97
C TYR A 189 -11.83 -10.62 6.60
N PHE A 190 -12.79 -10.00 5.91
CA PHE A 190 -14.16 -9.92 6.39
C PHE A 190 -14.89 -11.26 6.28
N LEU A 191 -14.59 -12.07 5.26
CA LEU A 191 -15.10 -13.44 5.14
C LEU A 191 -14.62 -14.29 6.32
N TYR A 192 -13.34 -14.23 6.67
CA TYR A 192 -12.80 -14.90 7.85
C TYR A 192 -13.52 -14.49 9.13
N SER A 193 -13.70 -13.18 9.33
CA SER A 193 -14.44 -12.65 10.48
C SER A 193 -15.91 -13.11 10.48
N TYR A 194 -16.57 -13.15 9.32
CA TYR A 194 -17.94 -13.62 9.19
C TYR A 194 -18.09 -15.11 9.51
N LEU A 195 -17.20 -15.95 8.99
CA LEU A 195 -17.22 -17.39 9.27
C LEU A 195 -17.03 -17.69 10.75
N LYS A 196 -16.28 -16.84 11.47
CA LYS A 196 -16.05 -16.98 12.91
C LYS A 196 -17.20 -16.48 13.77
N GLU A 197 -17.73 -15.30 13.46
CA GLU A 197 -18.69 -14.59 14.33
C GLU A 197 -20.13 -14.63 13.81
N LYS A 198 -20.36 -14.96 12.52
CA LYS A 198 -21.65 -14.93 11.82
C LYS A 198 -22.44 -13.63 12.01
N SER A 199 -21.73 -12.51 12.17
CA SER A 199 -22.31 -11.20 12.44
C SER A 199 -23.04 -10.65 11.21
N PHE A 200 -24.27 -10.15 11.41
CA PHE A 200 -25.05 -9.46 10.37
C PHE A 200 -24.35 -8.22 9.83
N HIS A 201 -23.62 -7.50 10.69
CA HIS A 201 -22.86 -6.34 10.29
C HIS A 201 -21.72 -6.71 9.31
N THR A 202 -20.96 -7.76 9.61
CA THR A 202 -19.89 -8.27 8.76
C THR A 202 -20.43 -8.74 7.40
N ASN A 203 -21.62 -9.34 7.39
CA ASN A 203 -22.29 -9.73 6.15
C ASN A 203 -22.61 -8.52 5.26
N LYS A 204 -23.13 -7.42 5.83
CA LYS A 204 -23.34 -6.15 5.08
C LYS A 204 -22.06 -5.60 4.49
N VAL A 205 -20.92 -5.71 5.20
CA VAL A 205 -19.62 -5.31 4.69
C VAL A 205 -19.21 -6.16 3.48
N LEU A 206 -19.39 -7.47 3.53
CA LEU A 206 -19.10 -8.35 2.39
C LEU A 206 -19.93 -7.98 1.15
N TYR A 207 -21.24 -7.74 1.31
CA TYR A 207 -22.07 -7.24 0.20
C TYR A 207 -21.59 -5.90 -0.34
N SER A 208 -21.14 -4.99 0.52
CA SER A 208 -20.59 -3.69 0.10
C SER A 208 -19.34 -3.85 -0.76
N ILE A 209 -18.47 -4.82 -0.45
CA ILE A 209 -17.27 -5.11 -1.25
C ILE A 209 -17.68 -5.64 -2.62
N ILE A 210 -18.59 -6.63 -2.67
CA ILE A 210 -19.07 -7.21 -3.93
C ILE A 210 -19.75 -6.14 -4.79
N LEU A 211 -20.59 -5.29 -4.18
CA LEU A 211 -21.24 -4.19 -4.87
C LEU A 211 -20.23 -3.18 -5.42
N SER A 212 -19.17 -2.90 -4.68
CA SER A 212 -18.08 -2.02 -5.14
C SER A 212 -17.41 -2.58 -6.39
N TRP A 213 -17.09 -3.88 -6.42
CA TRP A 213 -16.52 -4.54 -7.59
C TRP A 213 -17.47 -4.49 -8.78
N PHE A 214 -18.73 -4.85 -8.55
CA PHE A 214 -19.75 -4.85 -9.60
C PHE A 214 -19.92 -3.46 -10.22
N LEU A 215 -20.06 -2.41 -9.40
CA LEU A 215 -20.22 -1.05 -9.89
C LEU A 215 -18.95 -0.50 -10.56
N TYR A 216 -17.76 -0.89 -10.10
CA TYR A 216 -16.52 -0.56 -10.78
C TYR A 216 -16.48 -1.14 -12.20
N PHE A 217 -16.76 -2.43 -12.37
CA PHE A 217 -16.79 -3.05 -13.69
C PHE A 217 -17.90 -2.48 -14.57
N LEU A 218 -19.10 -2.32 -14.03
CA LEU A 218 -20.24 -1.73 -14.77
C LEU A 218 -19.90 -0.31 -15.27
N SER A 219 -19.38 0.54 -14.41
CA SER A 219 -18.99 1.89 -14.77
C SER A 219 -17.84 1.92 -15.78
N ARG A 220 -16.89 0.98 -15.70
CA ARG A 220 -15.81 0.86 -16.67
C ARG A 220 -16.33 0.46 -18.06
N VAL A 221 -17.22 -0.52 -18.14
CA VAL A 221 -17.88 -0.93 -19.38
C VAL A 221 -18.69 0.24 -19.95
N PHE A 222 -19.43 0.95 -19.11
CA PHE A 222 -20.18 2.15 -19.52
C PHE A 222 -19.28 3.22 -20.14
N LEU A 223 -18.16 3.54 -19.48
CA LEU A 223 -17.21 4.54 -19.99
C LEU A 223 -16.56 4.10 -21.31
N SER A 224 -16.21 2.83 -21.43
CA SER A 224 -15.68 2.30 -22.69
C SER A 224 -16.72 2.39 -23.83
N TYR A 225 -17.97 2.03 -23.56
CA TYR A 225 -19.01 2.03 -24.57
C TYR A 225 -19.44 3.44 -25.02
N PHE A 226 -19.67 4.36 -24.06
CA PHE A 226 -20.19 5.70 -24.37
C PHE A 226 -19.12 6.74 -24.74
N TYR A 227 -17.91 6.58 -24.20
CA TYR A 227 -16.82 7.55 -24.40
C TYR A 227 -15.64 7.00 -25.20
N GLY A 228 -15.70 5.72 -25.62
CA GLY A 228 -14.64 5.09 -26.38
C GLY A 228 -13.32 4.94 -25.61
N LEU A 229 -13.38 4.92 -24.27
CA LEU A 229 -12.17 4.76 -23.48
C LEU A 229 -11.66 3.33 -23.56
N GLU A 230 -10.43 3.16 -24.00
CA GLU A 230 -9.78 1.85 -24.12
C GLU A 230 -8.78 1.60 -23.01
N THR A 231 -8.72 0.35 -22.57
CA THR A 231 -7.67 -0.11 -21.66
C THR A 231 -6.46 -0.47 -22.48
N ASN A 232 -5.41 0.32 -22.41
CA ASN A 232 -4.15 -0.04 -23.06
C ASN A 232 -3.43 -1.11 -22.23
N ALA A 233 -3.43 -2.34 -22.73
CA ALA A 233 -2.76 -3.50 -22.11
C ALA A 233 -1.24 -3.55 -22.36
N GLY A 234 -0.67 -2.55 -23.07
CA GLY A 234 0.72 -2.55 -23.55
C GLY A 234 1.84 -2.67 -22.51
N GLY A 235 1.51 -2.73 -21.21
CA GLY A 235 2.50 -2.93 -20.16
C GLY A 235 2.59 -4.35 -19.60
N ILE A 236 1.70 -5.26 -20.02
CA ILE A 236 1.71 -6.65 -19.55
C ILE A 236 2.29 -7.50 -20.70
N ASN A 237 3.54 -7.95 -20.55
CA ASN A 237 4.15 -8.83 -21.56
C ASN A 237 5.18 -9.80 -20.96
N PHE A 238 5.42 -10.90 -21.66
CA PHE A 238 6.37 -11.94 -21.23
C PHE A 238 7.84 -11.46 -21.24
N LYS A 239 8.18 -10.44 -22.05
CA LYS A 239 9.53 -9.87 -22.02
C LYS A 239 9.77 -9.15 -20.69
N THR A 240 8.78 -8.42 -20.20
CA THR A 240 8.83 -7.78 -18.87
C THR A 240 8.92 -8.82 -17.76
N LEU A 241 8.18 -9.93 -17.86
CA LEU A 241 8.30 -11.05 -16.91
C LEU A 241 9.73 -11.58 -16.87
N ALA A 242 10.35 -11.88 -18.01
CA ALA A 242 11.71 -12.39 -18.07
C ALA A 242 12.74 -11.44 -17.42
N LEU A 243 12.64 -10.13 -17.72
CA LEU A 243 13.49 -9.11 -17.10
C LEU A 243 13.32 -9.03 -15.59
N ASN A 244 12.08 -9.10 -15.11
CA ASN A 244 11.79 -9.00 -13.69
C ASN A 244 12.23 -10.25 -12.90
N LEU A 245 12.33 -11.41 -13.56
CA LEU A 245 12.81 -12.65 -12.93
C LEU A 245 14.29 -12.58 -12.56
N GLU A 246 15.10 -11.75 -13.22
CA GLU A 246 16.52 -11.57 -12.87
C GLU A 246 16.71 -11.03 -11.44
N LEU A 247 15.81 -10.17 -10.99
CA LEU A 247 15.82 -9.60 -9.63
C LEU A 247 14.68 -10.15 -8.76
N ALA A 248 14.12 -11.33 -9.11
CA ALA A 248 12.97 -11.89 -8.42
C ALA A 248 13.15 -12.04 -6.89
N PRO A 249 14.26 -12.58 -6.37
CA PRO A 249 14.43 -12.72 -4.91
C PRO A 249 14.37 -11.36 -4.19
N LEU A 250 15.04 -10.34 -4.76
CA LEU A 250 15.07 -8.98 -4.21
C LEU A 250 13.69 -8.33 -4.29
N SER A 251 13.01 -8.47 -5.45
CA SER A 251 11.68 -7.92 -5.66
C SER A 251 10.63 -8.56 -4.75
N LEU A 252 10.61 -9.89 -4.64
CA LEU A 252 9.70 -10.63 -3.78
C LEU A 252 9.88 -10.22 -2.32
N PHE A 253 11.13 -10.20 -1.84
CA PHE A 253 11.40 -9.76 -0.47
C PHE A 253 10.87 -8.33 -0.26
N GLY A 254 11.19 -7.39 -1.16
CA GLY A 254 10.78 -5.99 -1.08
C GLY A 254 9.25 -5.75 -1.12
N GLY A 255 8.45 -6.74 -1.52
CA GLY A 255 6.99 -6.63 -1.51
C GLY A 255 6.39 -6.48 -0.12
N LEU A 256 6.87 -7.27 0.84
CA LEU A 256 6.41 -7.26 2.24
C LEU A 256 7.56 -7.21 3.25
N GLU A 257 8.80 -7.33 2.81
CA GLU A 257 10.02 -7.32 3.63
C GLU A 257 9.90 -8.26 4.84
N GLY A 258 10.11 -7.76 6.08
CA GLY A 258 9.94 -8.55 7.28
C GLY A 258 8.54 -9.15 7.46
N PHE A 259 7.49 -8.52 6.93
CA PHE A 259 6.11 -9.02 7.09
C PHE A 259 5.82 -10.32 6.35
N TRP A 260 6.69 -10.78 5.42
CA TRP A 260 6.62 -12.13 4.88
C TRP A 260 6.61 -13.21 5.96
N VAL A 261 7.31 -12.97 7.07
CA VAL A 261 7.33 -13.91 8.21
C VAL A 261 5.91 -14.13 8.76
N LEU A 262 5.11 -13.06 8.90
CA LEU A 262 3.71 -13.18 9.33
C LEU A 262 2.87 -13.96 8.30
N PHE A 263 3.08 -13.71 7.01
CA PHE A 263 2.40 -14.44 5.96
C PHE A 263 2.69 -15.95 6.06
N PHE A 264 3.97 -16.32 6.14
CA PHE A 264 4.35 -17.74 6.24
C PHE A 264 3.84 -18.38 7.54
N MET A 265 3.88 -17.68 8.67
CA MET A 265 3.34 -18.18 9.93
C MET A 265 1.84 -18.44 9.86
N ALA A 266 1.09 -17.56 9.21
CA ALA A 266 -0.37 -17.66 9.12
C ALA A 266 -0.85 -18.73 8.14
N PHE A 267 -0.18 -18.89 6.99
CA PHE A 267 -0.71 -19.67 5.87
C PHE A 267 0.11 -20.91 5.51
N VAL A 268 1.41 -20.96 5.85
CA VAL A 268 2.30 -22.05 5.47
C VAL A 268 2.70 -22.92 6.66
N PHE A 269 3.13 -22.30 7.75
CA PHE A 269 3.69 -23.03 8.91
C PHE A 269 2.68 -23.29 10.02
N LYS A 270 1.40 -23.00 9.82
CA LYS A 270 0.39 -23.31 10.82
C LYS A 270 0.21 -24.83 11.00
N LYS A 271 -0.01 -25.25 12.24
CA LYS A 271 -0.20 -26.67 12.60
C LYS A 271 -1.62 -27.19 12.27
N THR A 272 -2.57 -26.31 11.97
CA THR A 272 -3.95 -26.66 11.65
C THR A 272 -4.10 -27.02 10.17
N LYS A 273 -5.14 -27.80 9.82
CA LYS A 273 -5.45 -28.11 8.43
C LYS A 273 -5.69 -26.83 7.62
N ILE A 274 -5.22 -26.81 6.38
CA ILE A 274 -5.45 -25.72 5.43
C ILE A 274 -6.95 -25.67 5.12
N GLY A 275 -7.57 -24.51 5.34
CA GLY A 275 -8.98 -24.26 5.10
C GLY A 275 -9.23 -23.35 3.90
N LEU A 276 -10.50 -23.07 3.60
CA LEU A 276 -10.92 -22.21 2.50
C LEU A 276 -10.22 -20.83 2.52
N ILE A 277 -10.10 -20.21 3.67
CA ILE A 277 -9.47 -18.90 3.84
C ILE A 277 -7.99 -18.92 3.41
N ASP A 278 -7.28 -19.99 3.73
CA ASP A 278 -5.86 -20.13 3.37
C ASP A 278 -5.69 -20.29 1.85
N TYR A 279 -6.52 -21.12 1.23
CA TYR A 279 -6.52 -21.27 -0.23
C TYR A 279 -6.82 -19.95 -0.93
N LEU A 280 -7.84 -19.22 -0.47
CA LEU A 280 -8.18 -17.91 -1.03
C LEU A 280 -7.05 -16.89 -0.85
N ALA A 281 -6.41 -16.84 0.32
CA ALA A 281 -5.31 -15.93 0.59
C ALA A 281 -4.07 -16.25 -0.26
N ILE A 282 -3.70 -17.54 -0.34
CA ILE A 282 -2.57 -17.99 -1.18
C ILE A 282 -2.87 -17.73 -2.65
N PHE A 283 -4.07 -18.04 -3.13
CA PHE A 283 -4.48 -17.82 -4.51
C PHE A 283 -4.45 -16.32 -4.88
N SER A 284 -5.04 -15.45 -4.03
CA SER A 284 -5.00 -14.00 -4.24
C SER A 284 -3.56 -13.47 -4.24
N THR A 285 -2.72 -13.99 -3.33
CA THR A 285 -1.28 -13.63 -3.30
C THR A 285 -0.60 -14.04 -4.60
N SER A 286 -0.86 -15.24 -5.09
CA SER A 286 -0.29 -15.74 -6.36
C SER A 286 -0.70 -14.88 -7.55
N ILE A 287 -1.97 -14.42 -7.60
CA ILE A 287 -2.43 -13.48 -8.64
C ILE A 287 -1.67 -12.16 -8.57
N VAL A 288 -1.55 -11.55 -7.37
CA VAL A 288 -0.82 -10.29 -7.22
C VAL A 288 0.65 -10.47 -7.61
N LEU A 289 1.30 -11.55 -7.19
CA LEU A 289 2.68 -11.87 -7.59
C LEU A 289 2.79 -11.97 -9.12
N PHE A 290 1.96 -12.77 -9.74
CA PHE A 290 1.97 -12.97 -11.19
C PHE A 290 1.80 -11.65 -11.95
N VAL A 291 0.76 -10.87 -11.61
CA VAL A 291 0.51 -9.57 -12.23
C VAL A 291 1.67 -8.60 -11.98
N SER A 292 2.26 -8.61 -10.78
CA SER A 292 3.38 -7.73 -10.43
C SER A 292 4.63 -8.00 -11.27
N PHE A 293 4.92 -9.26 -11.57
CA PHE A 293 6.06 -9.60 -12.40
C PHE A 293 5.83 -9.35 -13.90
N MET A 294 4.58 -9.19 -14.32
CA MET A 294 4.25 -8.86 -15.72
C MET A 294 4.28 -7.35 -16.01
N VAL A 295 4.45 -6.50 -15.00
CA VAL A 295 4.55 -5.04 -15.18
C VAL A 295 5.96 -4.55 -14.86
N TYR A 296 6.34 -3.41 -15.46
CA TYR A 296 7.70 -2.89 -15.32
C TYR A 296 8.06 -2.55 -13.86
N ASP A 297 7.13 -1.93 -13.12
CA ASP A 297 7.33 -1.48 -11.72
C ASP A 297 6.91 -2.57 -10.71
N VAL A 298 7.75 -3.59 -10.52
CA VAL A 298 7.45 -4.76 -9.68
C VAL A 298 7.17 -4.38 -8.23
N SER A 299 8.05 -3.61 -7.59
CA SER A 299 7.91 -3.24 -6.16
C SER A 299 6.64 -2.47 -5.88
N ARG A 300 6.25 -1.55 -6.77
CA ARG A 300 5.00 -0.81 -6.67
C ARG A 300 3.79 -1.74 -6.72
N SER A 301 3.85 -2.73 -7.60
CA SER A 301 2.76 -3.69 -7.75
C SER A 301 2.68 -4.65 -6.57
N LEU A 302 3.82 -5.13 -6.06
CA LEU A 302 3.89 -5.99 -4.88
C LEU A 302 3.44 -5.29 -3.60
N ALA A 303 3.55 -3.96 -3.52
CA ALA A 303 3.04 -3.19 -2.39
C ALA A 303 1.53 -3.41 -2.14
N TYR A 304 0.77 -3.74 -3.17
CA TYR A 304 -0.66 -4.06 -3.07
C TYR A 304 -0.95 -5.41 -2.37
N LEU A 305 0.08 -6.19 -2.03
CA LEU A 305 -0.04 -7.33 -1.10
C LEU A 305 -0.29 -6.91 0.35
N PHE A 306 0.06 -5.68 0.73
CA PHE A 306 0.08 -5.29 2.14
C PHE A 306 -1.22 -5.60 2.93
N PRO A 307 -2.43 -5.48 2.38
CA PRO A 307 -3.65 -5.86 3.11
C PRO A 307 -3.65 -7.30 3.65
N VAL A 308 -2.90 -8.23 3.03
CA VAL A 308 -2.77 -9.62 3.52
C VAL A 308 -2.12 -9.70 4.90
N VAL A 309 -1.28 -8.72 5.27
CA VAL A 309 -0.62 -8.64 6.58
C VAL A 309 -1.64 -8.54 7.71
N PHE A 310 -2.71 -7.75 7.52
CA PHE A 310 -3.78 -7.63 8.53
C PHE A 310 -4.57 -8.92 8.69
N LEU A 311 -4.77 -9.67 7.60
CA LEU A 311 -5.39 -10.99 7.63
C LEU A 311 -4.48 -12.00 8.34
N ALA A 312 -3.20 -12.05 7.97
CA ALA A 312 -2.20 -12.93 8.60
C ALA A 312 -2.10 -12.69 10.10
N LEU A 313 -1.99 -11.43 10.50
CA LEU A 313 -1.92 -11.03 11.90
C LEU A 313 -3.19 -11.45 12.66
N GLN A 314 -4.38 -11.28 12.05
CA GLN A 314 -5.64 -11.71 12.66
C GLN A 314 -5.66 -13.23 12.89
N ILE A 315 -5.26 -14.02 11.90
CA ILE A 315 -5.22 -15.48 11.99
C ILE A 315 -4.24 -15.92 13.08
N ILE A 316 -3.04 -15.31 13.16
CA ILE A 316 -2.05 -15.64 14.18
C ILE A 316 -2.59 -15.34 15.58
N ILE A 317 -3.19 -14.16 15.78
CA ILE A 317 -3.77 -13.76 17.07
C ILE A 317 -4.89 -14.72 17.50
N ASP A 318 -5.74 -15.12 16.58
CA ASP A 318 -6.87 -15.99 16.83
C ASP A 318 -6.47 -17.45 17.07
N THR A 319 -5.32 -17.88 16.53
CA THR A 319 -4.79 -19.23 16.71
C THR A 319 -3.98 -19.34 17.99
N ASP A 320 -2.98 -18.49 18.15
CA ASP A 320 -2.15 -18.39 19.37
C ASP A 320 -1.43 -17.03 19.43
N LYS A 321 -1.98 -16.10 20.19
CA LYS A 321 -1.40 -14.77 20.39
C LYS A 321 0.03 -14.81 20.99
N LYS A 322 0.41 -15.88 21.69
CA LYS A 322 1.75 -16.03 22.28
C LYS A 322 2.84 -16.20 21.23
N MET A 323 2.48 -16.55 19.98
CA MET A 323 3.44 -16.59 18.88
C MET A 323 4.03 -15.21 18.56
N ILE A 324 3.32 -14.13 18.92
CA ILE A 324 3.78 -12.75 18.72
C ILE A 324 4.69 -12.36 19.89
N THR A 325 5.96 -12.71 19.77
CA THR A 325 6.99 -12.48 20.79
C THR A 325 7.77 -11.20 20.52
N ASN A 326 8.43 -10.66 21.57
CA ASN A 326 9.40 -9.57 21.44
C ASN A 326 10.44 -9.85 20.35
N LYS A 327 10.98 -11.08 20.33
CA LYS A 327 12.01 -11.49 19.35
C LYS A 327 11.46 -11.42 17.93
N LEU A 328 10.26 -11.91 17.69
CA LEU A 328 9.60 -11.84 16.38
C LEU A 328 9.44 -10.39 15.91
N ILE A 329 8.89 -9.52 16.77
CA ILE A 329 8.66 -8.11 16.41
C ILE A 329 9.95 -7.38 16.03
N TRP A 330 11.04 -7.65 16.77
CA TRP A 330 12.34 -7.07 16.43
C TRP A 330 12.93 -7.64 15.14
N ILE A 331 12.75 -8.92 14.87
CA ILE A 331 13.15 -9.54 13.58
C ILE A 331 12.39 -8.84 12.43
N LEU A 332 11.08 -8.69 12.54
CA LEU A 332 10.26 -8.03 11.52
C LEU A 332 10.74 -6.59 11.28
N PHE A 333 10.97 -5.85 12.37
CA PHE A 333 11.47 -4.48 12.28
C PHE A 333 12.84 -4.41 11.58
N TRP A 334 13.82 -5.21 12.02
CA TRP A 334 15.16 -5.15 11.44
C TRP A 334 15.21 -5.62 9.99
N LEU A 335 14.42 -6.63 9.62
CA LEU A 335 14.33 -7.08 8.22
C LEU A 335 13.78 -5.98 7.31
N SER A 336 12.83 -5.17 7.79
CA SER A 336 12.29 -4.05 7.03
C SER A 336 13.22 -2.83 7.04
N PHE A 337 13.84 -2.52 8.19
CA PHE A 337 14.74 -1.38 8.32
C PHE A 337 16.02 -1.54 7.49
N LEU A 338 16.58 -2.76 7.46
CA LEU A 338 17.86 -3.02 6.78
C LEU A 338 17.70 -3.22 5.27
N TYR A 339 16.47 -3.28 4.74
CA TYR A 339 16.25 -3.42 3.31
C TYR A 339 16.39 -2.05 2.61
N PRO A 340 17.46 -1.85 1.80
CA PRO A 340 17.79 -0.51 1.32
C PRO A 340 17.10 -0.15 -0.01
N ALA A 341 16.43 -1.10 -0.67
CA ALA A 341 15.81 -0.82 -1.96
C ALA A 341 14.50 -0.06 -1.78
N TYR A 342 14.40 1.06 -2.52
CA TYR A 342 13.17 1.82 -2.59
C TYR A 342 12.18 1.22 -3.59
N CYS A 343 12.65 0.94 -4.79
CA CYS A 343 11.83 0.49 -5.91
C CYS A 343 12.69 -0.34 -6.86
N ILE A 344 12.14 -1.44 -7.35
CA ILE A 344 12.71 -2.27 -8.40
C ILE A 344 11.80 -2.19 -9.61
N ALA A 345 12.37 -1.81 -10.75
CA ALA A 345 11.67 -1.67 -12.02
C ALA A 345 12.52 -2.30 -13.13
N GLY A 346 12.09 -3.44 -13.65
CA GLY A 346 12.91 -4.26 -14.54
C GLY A 346 14.21 -4.69 -13.85
N ILE A 347 15.33 -4.50 -14.51
CA ILE A 347 16.68 -4.79 -13.97
C ILE A 347 17.28 -3.65 -13.14
N LYS A 348 16.52 -2.55 -12.93
CA LYS A 348 17.01 -1.37 -12.21
C LYS A 348 16.51 -1.37 -10.77
N THR A 349 17.43 -1.23 -9.83
CA THR A 349 17.15 -1.02 -8.41
C THR A 349 17.39 0.42 -8.04
N ASN A 350 16.35 1.09 -7.54
CA ASN A 350 16.48 2.42 -6.92
C ASN A 350 16.65 2.23 -5.41
N TRP A 351 17.73 2.76 -4.87
CA TRP A 351 18.07 2.62 -3.46
C TRP A 351 17.52 3.80 -2.64
N SER A 352 16.99 3.50 -1.47
CA SER A 352 16.71 4.50 -0.45
C SER A 352 18.03 4.93 0.17
N LYS A 353 18.20 6.25 0.38
CA LYS A 353 19.36 6.80 1.02
C LYS A 353 18.93 7.67 2.21
N PRO A 354 19.62 7.61 3.36
CA PRO A 354 19.38 8.55 4.43
C PRO A 354 19.60 9.98 3.96
N PHE A 355 18.75 10.90 4.39
CA PHE A 355 18.79 12.32 4.01
C PHE A 355 20.18 12.96 4.14
N ILE A 356 20.85 12.71 5.27
CA ILE A 356 22.19 13.27 5.52
C ILE A 356 23.21 12.76 4.50
N ILE A 357 23.17 11.46 4.17
CA ILE A 357 24.11 10.85 3.22
C ILE A 357 23.89 11.41 1.82
N GLU A 358 22.62 11.56 1.40
CA GLU A 358 22.29 12.14 0.10
C GLU A 358 22.75 13.60 0.00
N TYR A 359 22.52 14.39 1.06
CA TYR A 359 22.98 15.79 1.11
C TYR A 359 24.49 15.91 1.05
N ILE A 360 25.24 15.10 1.81
CA ILE A 360 26.69 15.06 1.77
C ILE A 360 27.18 14.66 0.37
N PHE A 361 26.57 13.64 -0.23
CA PHE A 361 26.96 13.16 -1.56
C PHE A 361 26.76 14.25 -2.63
N GLN A 362 25.62 14.95 -2.60
CA GLN A 362 25.36 16.05 -3.52
C GLN A 362 26.32 17.22 -3.33
N PHE A 363 26.73 17.51 -2.10
CA PHE A 363 27.73 18.55 -1.82
C PHE A 363 29.07 18.23 -2.46
N PHE A 364 29.53 16.98 -2.39
CA PHE A 364 30.82 16.58 -2.98
C PHE A 364 30.77 16.32 -4.50
N THR A 365 29.58 16.05 -5.07
CA THR A 365 29.46 15.81 -6.52
C THR A 365 29.18 17.07 -7.32
N ASN A 366 28.69 18.14 -6.69
CA ASN A 366 28.45 19.45 -7.32
C ASN A 366 29.57 20.47 -7.07
N SER A 367 30.57 20.10 -6.32
CA SER A 367 31.85 20.83 -6.16
C SER A 367 32.90 20.30 -7.11
#